data_07e6a5f49ee125b5219d72fb0a6ce6eb
#
_entry.id   07e6a5f49ee125b5219d72fb0a6ce6eb
#
_cell.length_a   1.000
_cell.length_b   1.000
_cell.length_c   1.000
_cell.angle_alpha   90.00
_cell.angle_beta   90.00
_cell.angle_gamma   90.00
#
_symmetry.space_group_name_H-M   'P 1'
#
loop_
_entity.id
_entity.type
_entity.pdbx_description
1 polymer ?
#
loop_
_entity_poly.entity_id
_entity_poly.type
_entity_poly.pdbx_seq_one_letter_code
_entity_poly.pdbx_strand_id
1 'polypeptide(L)'
;MNITFENADKVNGLMTITVEENDFKEAVEKTLKDYRKKANVPGFRPGQVPMGMIKRMYGTAVKMDAINRVVGQEMYKYVKDNNIQMLGEPLPHEGNEAVDIEKPAPYTFQFDLAVAPEINVKLSGHDKIDYLTIDVDDKLIDQQIRMYASRGGSYQKADDYQDNDMLKGDLREQDKENGIELSEALVMPTYIKDEDQKKLFEGSKLGDIITFNPRKAYQSDAELASLLKVDKADLGFHTGDFTYQITEISRFTPAEVNQELFDQVYGKDAVKDEKEFRERVAEEIKAQLQQNSDWKFLQDLRAHCEKKAGKLTWPDELLKRIMKQNNQDKGDDYVEKNYEGSVKELTWHLIKEQLVSANDIKISDDEVKAAAREAARAQFAQYGMSNVPDEYLDNYAQDMLKKEENVQGFVDRAIDQKLIEVMKNVVKLNEKTVSLDEFNKAMAE
;
A
#
# COMPACT_ATOMS: atom_id res chain seq x y z
N MET A 1 23.71 22.43 -32.52
CA MET A 1 23.93 21.65 -31.27
C MET A 1 24.65 20.36 -31.58
N ASN A 2 25.55 19.91 -30.72
CA ASN A 2 26.24 18.63 -30.83
C ASN A 2 26.11 17.84 -29.55
N ILE A 3 25.80 16.52 -29.65
CA ILE A 3 25.67 15.63 -28.52
C ILE A 3 26.61 14.44 -28.72
N THR A 4 27.42 14.17 -27.70
CA THR A 4 28.21 12.96 -27.64
C THR A 4 27.87 12.17 -26.39
N PHE A 5 27.90 10.85 -26.51
CA PHE A 5 27.61 9.95 -25.42
C PHE A 5 28.70 8.89 -25.31
N GLU A 6 29.36 8.83 -24.17
CA GLU A 6 30.41 7.87 -23.85
C GLU A 6 29.91 6.94 -22.75
N ASN A 7 30.04 5.63 -22.96
CA ASN A 7 29.57 4.59 -22.03
C ASN A 7 30.53 3.39 -22.09
N ALA A 8 31.72 3.58 -21.54
CA ALA A 8 32.83 2.63 -21.66
C ALA A 8 32.59 1.32 -20.88
N ASP A 9 31.94 1.40 -19.74
CA ASP A 9 31.61 0.25 -18.86
C ASP A 9 30.17 -0.26 -19.00
N LYS A 10 29.41 0.30 -19.95
CA LYS A 10 28.01 0.00 -20.29
C LYS A 10 26.99 0.46 -19.29
N VAL A 11 27.33 0.94 -18.10
CA VAL A 11 26.41 1.35 -17.06
C VAL A 11 26.60 2.80 -16.60
N ASN A 12 27.82 3.36 -16.74
CA ASN A 12 28.07 4.77 -16.45
C ASN A 12 28.20 5.55 -17.75
N GLY A 13 27.19 6.31 -18.10
CA GLY A 13 27.19 7.14 -19.29
C GLY A 13 27.57 8.59 -18.99
N LEU A 14 28.45 9.15 -19.81
CA LEU A 14 28.77 10.57 -19.82
C LEU A 14 28.20 11.19 -21.10
N MET A 15 27.24 12.08 -20.97
CA MET A 15 26.67 12.82 -22.08
C MET A 15 27.19 14.24 -22.09
N THR A 16 27.80 14.63 -23.20
CA THR A 16 28.28 16.01 -23.43
C THR A 16 27.41 16.68 -24.48
N ILE A 17 26.80 17.80 -24.12
CA ILE A 17 25.91 18.58 -24.99
C ILE A 17 26.52 19.96 -25.22
N THR A 18 26.87 20.29 -26.45
CA THR A 18 27.33 21.59 -26.86
C THR A 18 26.24 22.37 -27.55
N VAL A 19 25.89 23.52 -27.00
CA VAL A 19 24.76 24.38 -27.43
C VAL A 19 25.35 25.61 -28.11
N GLU A 20 24.94 25.81 -29.35
CA GLU A 20 25.29 26.98 -30.15
C GLU A 20 24.27 28.11 -29.98
N GLU A 21 24.64 29.36 -30.33
CA GLU A 21 23.74 30.51 -30.20
C GLU A 21 22.41 30.31 -30.98
N ASN A 22 22.46 29.70 -32.15
CA ASN A 22 21.31 29.48 -33.00
C ASN A 22 20.28 28.50 -32.39
N ASP A 23 20.73 27.63 -31.47
CA ASP A 23 19.86 26.60 -30.87
C ASP A 23 18.81 27.17 -29.90
N PHE A 24 19.11 28.32 -29.27
CA PHE A 24 18.21 28.95 -28.27
C PHE A 24 17.78 30.39 -28.62
N LYS A 25 18.40 31.05 -29.59
CA LYS A 25 18.15 32.45 -29.91
C LYS A 25 16.68 32.79 -30.20
N GLU A 26 16.05 31.98 -31.02
CA GLU A 26 14.64 32.19 -31.39
C GLU A 26 13.72 32.07 -30.15
N ALA A 27 13.97 31.07 -29.30
CA ALA A 27 13.21 30.86 -28.05
C ALA A 27 13.38 32.05 -27.10
N VAL A 28 14.61 32.56 -26.94
CA VAL A 28 14.92 33.74 -26.14
C VAL A 28 14.19 34.98 -26.68
N GLU A 29 14.28 35.25 -27.98
CA GLU A 29 13.63 36.41 -28.61
C GLU A 29 12.11 36.36 -28.46
N LYS A 30 11.51 35.20 -28.66
CA LYS A 30 10.07 34.98 -28.48
C LYS A 30 9.66 35.26 -27.04
N THR A 31 10.36 34.66 -26.08
CA THR A 31 10.05 34.83 -24.66
C THR A 31 10.22 36.27 -24.22
N LEU A 32 11.27 36.95 -24.62
CA LEU A 32 11.46 38.39 -24.32
C LEU A 32 10.37 39.27 -24.93
N LYS A 33 9.87 38.95 -26.14
CA LYS A 33 8.71 39.65 -26.73
C LYS A 33 7.44 39.46 -25.88
N ASP A 34 7.23 38.27 -25.35
CA ASP A 34 6.08 37.99 -24.48
C ASP A 34 6.21 38.64 -23.11
N TYR A 35 7.41 38.63 -22.50
CA TYR A 35 7.69 39.44 -21.30
C TYR A 35 7.40 40.92 -21.53
N ARG A 36 7.83 41.50 -22.67
CA ARG A 36 7.54 42.88 -23.02
C ARG A 36 6.04 43.23 -22.98
N LYS A 37 5.20 42.30 -23.46
CA LYS A 37 3.72 42.51 -23.47
C LYS A 37 3.14 42.53 -22.06
N LYS A 38 3.71 41.75 -21.14
CA LYS A 38 3.20 41.56 -19.77
C LYS A 38 3.92 42.40 -18.70
N ALA A 39 5.13 42.88 -19.01
CA ALA A 39 5.96 43.62 -18.03
C ALA A 39 5.29 44.88 -17.55
N ASN A 40 5.19 45.01 -16.22
CA ASN A 40 4.76 46.24 -15.56
C ASN A 40 6.01 46.98 -15.02
N VAL A 41 6.45 48.00 -15.75
CA VAL A 41 7.63 48.80 -15.40
C VAL A 41 7.21 50.22 -15.12
N PRO A 42 7.53 50.80 -13.94
CA PRO A 42 7.17 52.18 -13.62
C PRO A 42 7.63 53.14 -14.70
N GLY A 43 6.72 54.01 -15.16
CA GLY A 43 6.97 54.99 -16.22
C GLY A 43 6.69 54.48 -17.64
N PHE A 44 6.28 53.22 -17.83
CA PHE A 44 5.93 52.69 -19.14
C PHE A 44 4.55 52.01 -19.11
N ARG A 45 3.77 52.18 -20.17
CA ARG A 45 2.54 51.45 -20.37
C ARG A 45 2.87 49.99 -20.71
N PRO A 46 2.09 48.97 -20.23
CA PRO A 46 2.30 47.58 -20.61
C PRO A 46 2.41 47.39 -22.14
N GLY A 47 3.42 46.67 -22.59
CA GLY A 47 3.73 46.45 -24.00
C GLY A 47 4.55 47.57 -24.69
N GLN A 48 4.79 48.69 -24.05
CA GLN A 48 5.58 49.81 -24.60
C GLN A 48 6.99 49.96 -23.99
N VAL A 49 7.36 49.05 -23.12
CA VAL A 49 8.71 49.04 -22.54
C VAL A 49 9.75 48.80 -23.65
N PRO A 50 10.84 49.60 -23.72
CA PRO A 50 11.90 49.38 -24.69
C PRO A 50 12.54 47.97 -24.55
N MET A 51 12.76 47.28 -25.69
CA MET A 51 13.32 45.91 -25.68
C MET A 51 14.67 45.83 -24.98
N GLY A 52 15.52 46.86 -25.09
CA GLY A 52 16.79 46.94 -24.37
C GLY A 52 16.67 46.88 -22.87
N MET A 53 15.61 47.50 -22.30
CA MET A 53 15.31 47.44 -20.87
C MET A 53 14.82 46.04 -20.45
N ILE A 54 13.93 45.42 -21.25
CA ILE A 54 13.47 44.04 -21.06
C ILE A 54 14.65 43.10 -21.08
N LYS A 55 15.55 43.20 -22.07
CA LYS A 55 16.77 42.38 -22.15
C LYS A 55 17.67 42.56 -20.91
N ARG A 56 17.81 43.79 -20.38
CA ARG A 56 18.62 44.05 -19.19
C ARG A 56 17.99 43.46 -17.94
N MET A 57 16.65 43.48 -17.81
CA MET A 57 15.92 43.01 -16.63
C MET A 57 15.76 41.50 -16.61
N TYR A 58 15.48 40.90 -17.74
CA TYR A 58 15.08 39.48 -17.84
C TYR A 58 15.98 38.63 -18.76
N GLY A 59 16.92 39.24 -19.48
CA GLY A 59 17.67 38.58 -20.54
C GLY A 59 18.45 37.37 -20.08
N THR A 60 19.19 37.49 -18.98
CA THR A 60 20.00 36.38 -18.43
C THR A 60 19.12 35.23 -17.97
N ALA A 61 18.04 35.51 -17.22
CA ALA A 61 17.11 34.48 -16.77
C ALA A 61 16.39 33.79 -17.93
N VAL A 62 15.89 34.55 -18.91
CA VAL A 62 15.23 33.99 -20.11
C VAL A 62 16.19 33.17 -20.97
N LYS A 63 17.45 33.58 -21.05
CA LYS A 63 18.49 32.83 -21.75
C LYS A 63 18.79 31.50 -21.06
N MET A 64 18.95 31.52 -19.73
CA MET A 64 19.16 30.33 -18.92
C MET A 64 18.01 29.33 -19.09
N ASP A 65 16.79 29.80 -18.95
CA ASP A 65 15.58 28.96 -19.12
C ASP A 65 15.47 28.36 -20.51
N ALA A 66 15.78 29.14 -21.56
CA ALA A 66 15.76 28.67 -22.92
C ALA A 66 16.85 27.59 -23.17
N ILE A 67 18.05 27.80 -22.65
CA ILE A 67 19.16 26.83 -22.76
C ILE A 67 18.78 25.54 -22.01
N ASN A 68 18.34 25.63 -20.76
CA ASN A 68 17.96 24.46 -19.95
C ASN A 68 16.88 23.65 -20.63
N ARG A 69 15.85 24.32 -21.20
CA ARG A 69 14.80 23.64 -21.94
C ARG A 69 15.30 22.92 -23.19
N VAL A 70 16.14 23.57 -23.97
CA VAL A 70 16.71 22.98 -25.21
C VAL A 70 17.60 21.80 -24.85
N VAL A 71 18.49 21.95 -23.85
CA VAL A 71 19.36 20.87 -23.37
C VAL A 71 18.54 19.68 -22.90
N GLY A 72 17.52 19.91 -22.06
CA GLY A 72 16.65 18.83 -21.57
C GLY A 72 15.91 18.11 -22.68
N GLN A 73 15.27 18.86 -23.61
CA GLN A 73 14.52 18.28 -24.71
C GLN A 73 15.40 17.42 -25.64
N GLU A 74 16.57 17.91 -26.00
CA GLU A 74 17.45 17.17 -26.91
C GLU A 74 18.16 15.99 -26.22
N MET A 75 18.45 16.11 -24.94
CA MET A 75 18.98 14.99 -24.14
C MET A 75 17.99 13.83 -24.11
N TYR A 76 16.72 14.09 -23.73
CA TYR A 76 15.71 13.03 -23.71
C TYR A 76 15.40 12.47 -25.09
N LYS A 77 15.41 13.32 -26.11
CA LYS A 77 15.29 12.87 -27.50
C LYS A 77 16.43 11.95 -27.90
N TYR A 78 17.69 12.32 -27.58
CA TYR A 78 18.86 11.49 -27.85
C TYR A 78 18.79 10.14 -27.15
N VAL A 79 18.42 10.12 -25.86
CA VAL A 79 18.23 8.90 -25.06
C VAL A 79 17.21 7.98 -25.72
N LYS A 80 16.07 8.54 -26.14
CA LYS A 80 15.01 7.79 -26.82
C LYS A 80 15.43 7.26 -28.19
N ASP A 81 16.02 8.10 -29.03
CA ASP A 81 16.40 7.75 -30.41
C ASP A 81 17.51 6.68 -30.43
N ASN A 82 18.35 6.64 -29.40
CA ASN A 82 19.44 5.64 -29.25
C ASN A 82 19.04 4.46 -28.35
N ASN A 83 17.79 4.35 -27.92
CA ASN A 83 17.29 3.30 -27.03
C ASN A 83 18.13 3.12 -25.76
N ILE A 84 18.61 4.22 -25.16
CA ILE A 84 19.37 4.19 -23.92
C ILE A 84 18.37 4.01 -22.77
N GLN A 85 18.45 2.87 -22.08
CA GLN A 85 17.61 2.60 -20.91
C GLN A 85 18.22 3.27 -19.68
N MET A 86 17.79 4.51 -19.43
CA MET A 86 18.29 5.34 -18.34
C MET A 86 17.59 5.04 -17.03
N LEU A 87 18.36 4.99 -15.94
CA LEU A 87 17.90 4.77 -14.58
C LEU A 87 17.86 6.09 -13.79
N GLY A 88 16.65 6.57 -13.52
CA GLY A 88 16.46 7.85 -12.84
C GLY A 88 16.78 9.07 -13.72
N GLU A 89 16.98 10.23 -13.09
CA GLU A 89 17.27 11.48 -13.79
C GLU A 89 18.77 11.67 -14.01
N PRO A 90 19.19 12.30 -15.14
CA PRO A 90 20.57 12.66 -15.38
C PRO A 90 21.07 13.65 -14.32
N LEU A 91 22.28 13.46 -13.85
CA LEU A 91 22.92 14.38 -12.90
C LEU A 91 24.00 15.21 -13.59
N PRO A 92 24.17 16.48 -13.21
CA PRO A 92 25.36 17.25 -13.64
C PRO A 92 26.63 16.49 -13.29
N HIS A 93 27.55 16.42 -14.25
CA HIS A 93 28.86 15.74 -14.05
C HIS A 93 29.67 16.43 -12.95
N GLU A 94 30.20 15.66 -12.02
CA GLU A 94 31.06 16.19 -10.95
C GLU A 94 32.36 16.75 -11.52
N GLY A 95 32.73 17.94 -11.08
CA GLY A 95 33.93 18.62 -11.58
C GLY A 95 33.72 19.58 -12.74
N ASN A 96 32.47 19.66 -13.27
CA ASN A 96 32.18 20.71 -14.25
C ASN A 96 32.23 22.09 -13.59
N GLU A 97 32.96 23.01 -14.23
CA GLU A 97 32.86 24.44 -13.90
C GLU A 97 31.47 24.94 -14.30
N ALA A 98 30.91 25.82 -13.49
CA ALA A 98 29.62 26.45 -13.82
C ALA A 98 29.74 27.19 -15.16
N VAL A 99 28.88 26.86 -16.09
CA VAL A 99 28.86 27.47 -17.42
C VAL A 99 28.45 28.94 -17.29
N ASP A 100 29.38 29.84 -17.64
CA ASP A 100 29.13 31.28 -17.65
C ASP A 100 28.33 31.65 -18.92
N ILE A 101 27.00 31.74 -18.77
CA ILE A 101 26.09 32.09 -19.87
C ILE A 101 26.13 33.56 -20.30
N GLU A 102 26.86 34.43 -19.56
CA GLU A 102 27.11 35.82 -19.99
C GLU A 102 28.16 35.93 -21.10
N LYS A 103 29.06 34.93 -21.18
CA LYS A 103 29.99 34.80 -22.32
C LYS A 103 29.21 34.39 -23.59
N PRO A 104 29.82 34.63 -24.76
CA PRO A 104 29.29 34.10 -26.04
C PRO A 104 29.24 32.55 -26.05
N ALA A 105 28.25 31.98 -26.75
CA ALA A 105 28.24 30.54 -27.05
C ALA A 105 29.49 30.15 -27.89
N PRO A 106 29.91 28.88 -27.94
CA PRO A 106 29.15 27.69 -27.49
C PRO A 106 29.21 27.44 -25.99
N TYR A 107 28.18 26.77 -25.46
CA TYR A 107 28.11 26.30 -24.06
C TYR A 107 28.17 24.79 -24.03
N THR A 108 29.02 24.22 -23.19
CA THR A 108 29.16 22.77 -23.03
C THR A 108 28.64 22.34 -21.67
N PHE A 109 27.70 21.41 -21.67
CA PHE A 109 27.14 20.80 -20.48
C PHE A 109 27.45 19.31 -20.48
N GLN A 110 27.81 18.78 -19.32
CA GLN A 110 28.08 17.36 -19.15
C GLN A 110 27.15 16.78 -18.08
N PHE A 111 26.60 15.62 -18.38
CA PHE A 111 25.69 14.91 -17.49
C PHE A 111 26.13 13.46 -17.32
N ASP A 112 26.03 12.99 -16.07
CA ASP A 112 26.19 11.59 -15.75
C ASP A 112 24.83 10.90 -15.90
N LEU A 113 24.77 9.83 -16.67
CA LEU A 113 23.59 9.00 -16.91
C LEU A 113 23.81 7.61 -16.36
N ALA A 114 22.99 7.19 -15.41
CA ALA A 114 22.94 5.79 -15.01
C ALA A 114 22.19 4.99 -16.08
N VAL A 115 22.85 4.00 -16.65
CA VAL A 115 22.29 3.13 -17.70
C VAL A 115 22.00 1.75 -17.13
N ALA A 116 20.84 1.21 -17.48
CA ALA A 116 20.45 -0.13 -17.04
C ALA A 116 21.43 -1.19 -17.55
N PRO A 117 21.81 -2.16 -16.71
CA PRO A 117 22.59 -3.30 -17.16
C PRO A 117 21.79 -4.12 -18.18
N GLU A 118 22.49 -4.77 -19.08
CA GLU A 118 21.89 -5.66 -20.05
C GLU A 118 21.34 -6.91 -19.36
N ILE A 119 20.01 -7.08 -19.34
CA ILE A 119 19.34 -8.23 -18.76
C ILE A 119 18.91 -9.17 -19.88
N ASN A 120 19.19 -10.46 -19.73
CA ASN A 120 18.82 -11.48 -20.73
C ASN A 120 18.21 -12.71 -20.04
N VAL A 121 17.01 -12.52 -19.49
CA VAL A 121 16.22 -13.60 -18.86
C VAL A 121 15.19 -14.10 -19.86
N LYS A 122 15.40 -15.34 -20.35
CA LYS A 122 14.46 -16.03 -21.24
C LYS A 122 13.85 -17.20 -20.50
N LEU A 123 12.53 -17.20 -20.39
CA LEU A 123 11.77 -18.30 -19.77
C LEU A 123 11.17 -19.21 -20.86
N SER A 124 11.03 -20.48 -20.53
CA SER A 124 10.49 -21.51 -21.41
C SER A 124 9.92 -22.69 -20.61
N GLY A 125 9.32 -23.67 -21.24
CA GLY A 125 8.84 -24.89 -20.61
C GLY A 125 9.92 -25.77 -19.94
N HIS A 126 11.21 -25.39 -20.03
CA HIS A 126 12.28 -26.02 -19.28
C HIS A 126 12.47 -25.41 -17.88
N ASP A 127 11.97 -24.18 -17.67
CA ASP A 127 12.00 -23.50 -16.38
C ASP A 127 10.89 -24.05 -15.50
N LYS A 128 11.27 -24.71 -14.39
CA LYS A 128 10.32 -25.30 -13.45
C LYS A 128 10.12 -24.36 -12.27
N ILE A 129 8.87 -24.01 -12.01
CA ILE A 129 8.49 -23.14 -10.88
C ILE A 129 7.39 -23.85 -10.11
N ASP A 130 7.49 -23.84 -8.79
CA ASP A 130 6.47 -24.41 -7.92
C ASP A 130 5.18 -23.56 -7.98
N TYR A 131 4.04 -24.24 -8.07
CA TYR A 131 2.73 -23.65 -7.92
C TYR A 131 2.00 -24.35 -6.79
N LEU A 132 1.88 -23.67 -5.66
CA LEU A 132 1.27 -24.23 -4.47
C LEU A 132 -0.24 -23.97 -4.49
N THR A 133 -1.03 -25.04 -4.57
CA THR A 133 -2.48 -25.00 -4.41
C THR A 133 -2.82 -25.36 -2.97
N ILE A 134 -3.63 -24.54 -2.31
CA ILE A 134 -4.04 -24.80 -0.93
C ILE A 134 -5.28 -25.67 -0.93
N ASP A 135 -5.24 -26.76 -0.16
CA ASP A 135 -6.38 -27.66 0.02
C ASP A 135 -7.46 -26.99 0.87
N VAL A 136 -8.70 -26.98 0.36
CA VAL A 136 -9.86 -26.44 1.08
C VAL A 136 -10.59 -27.61 1.73
N ASP A 137 -10.15 -27.95 2.93
CA ASP A 137 -10.72 -29.03 3.73
C ASP A 137 -11.99 -28.58 4.48
N ASP A 138 -12.73 -29.56 5.03
CA ASP A 138 -13.94 -29.30 5.83
C ASP A 138 -13.65 -28.42 7.05
N LYS A 139 -12.44 -28.46 7.60
CA LYS A 139 -12.05 -27.66 8.76
C LYS A 139 -12.02 -26.16 8.43
N LEU A 140 -11.50 -25.80 7.26
CA LEU A 140 -11.49 -24.41 6.79
C LEU A 140 -12.92 -23.92 6.50
N ILE A 141 -13.75 -24.79 5.87
CA ILE A 141 -15.16 -24.48 5.60
C ILE A 141 -15.91 -24.27 6.91
N ASP A 142 -15.77 -25.15 7.89
CA ASP A 142 -16.41 -25.03 9.19
C ASP A 142 -15.94 -23.80 9.96
N GLN A 143 -14.67 -23.43 9.85
CA GLN A 143 -14.15 -22.22 10.47
C GLN A 143 -14.77 -20.96 9.87
N GLN A 144 -14.92 -20.91 8.56
CA GLN A 144 -15.55 -19.79 7.86
C GLN A 144 -17.04 -19.70 8.21
N ILE A 145 -17.75 -20.84 8.24
CA ILE A 145 -19.15 -20.89 8.64
C ILE A 145 -19.34 -20.41 10.09
N ARG A 146 -18.47 -20.85 11.01
CA ARG A 146 -18.48 -20.34 12.40
C ARG A 146 -18.27 -18.84 12.45
N MET A 147 -17.41 -18.28 11.61
CA MET A 147 -17.20 -16.84 11.56
C MET A 147 -18.46 -16.11 11.06
N TYR A 148 -19.16 -16.64 10.06
CA TYR A 148 -20.44 -16.09 9.61
C TYR A 148 -21.51 -16.20 10.69
N ALA A 149 -21.63 -17.35 11.33
CA ALA A 149 -22.56 -17.56 12.45
C ALA A 149 -22.30 -16.60 13.60
N SER A 150 -21.01 -16.36 13.94
CA SER A 150 -20.66 -15.39 14.98
C SER A 150 -21.00 -13.94 14.59
N ARG A 151 -20.86 -13.56 13.31
CA ARG A 151 -21.26 -12.23 12.86
C ARG A 151 -22.78 -12.03 12.82
N GLY A 152 -23.52 -13.08 12.48
CA GLY A 152 -24.99 -13.09 12.46
C GLY A 152 -25.63 -13.35 13.82
N GLY A 153 -24.84 -13.59 14.87
CA GLY A 153 -25.31 -13.89 16.21
C GLY A 153 -25.98 -12.70 16.91
N SER A 154 -26.69 -12.99 17.98
CA SER A 154 -27.37 -11.99 18.78
C SER A 154 -27.22 -12.25 20.29
N TYR A 155 -27.43 -11.19 21.08
CA TYR A 155 -27.49 -11.33 22.54
C TYR A 155 -28.90 -11.72 22.97
N GLN A 156 -28.98 -12.79 23.73
CA GLN A 156 -30.22 -13.30 24.31
C GLN A 156 -30.15 -13.19 25.82
N LYS A 157 -31.32 -12.97 26.46
CA LYS A 157 -31.44 -12.95 27.94
C LYS A 157 -31.21 -14.33 28.50
N ALA A 158 -30.44 -14.39 29.59
CA ALA A 158 -30.19 -15.61 30.36
C ALA A 158 -30.49 -15.39 31.84
N ASP A 159 -30.74 -16.47 32.56
CA ASP A 159 -31.07 -16.44 34.00
C ASP A 159 -29.84 -16.78 34.86
N ASP A 160 -28.83 -17.41 34.27
CA ASP A 160 -27.57 -17.82 34.92
C ASP A 160 -26.36 -17.31 34.13
N TYR A 161 -25.28 -16.97 34.82
CA TYR A 161 -24.04 -16.56 34.20
C TYR A 161 -23.23 -17.75 33.68
N GLN A 162 -22.78 -17.62 32.45
CA GLN A 162 -21.75 -18.48 31.83
C GLN A 162 -20.61 -17.63 31.26
N ASP A 163 -19.45 -18.25 31.05
CA ASP A 163 -18.32 -17.55 30.45
C ASP A 163 -18.68 -16.85 29.14
N ASN A 164 -18.16 -15.63 28.99
CA ASN A 164 -18.42 -14.68 27.91
C ASN A 164 -19.80 -13.99 27.92
N ASP A 165 -20.63 -14.23 28.92
CA ASP A 165 -21.85 -13.45 29.09
C ASP A 165 -21.54 -12.01 29.52
N MET A 166 -22.35 -11.08 29.04
CA MET A 166 -22.33 -9.69 29.46
C MET A 166 -23.36 -9.49 30.57
N LEU A 167 -22.86 -9.01 31.71
CA LEU A 167 -23.70 -8.68 32.86
C LEU A 167 -24.00 -7.18 32.85
N LYS A 168 -25.25 -6.83 33.08
CA LYS A 168 -25.69 -5.46 33.32
C LYS A 168 -26.27 -5.40 34.72
N GLY A 169 -25.90 -4.39 35.50
CA GLY A 169 -26.31 -4.32 36.89
C GLY A 169 -26.06 -2.98 37.55
N ASP A 170 -26.51 -2.90 38.80
CA ASP A 170 -26.32 -1.72 39.64
C ASP A 170 -25.03 -1.89 40.45
N LEU A 171 -24.11 -0.96 40.27
CA LEU A 171 -22.77 -0.96 40.93
C LEU A 171 -22.75 0.12 42.00
N ARG A 172 -22.38 -0.23 43.24
CA ARG A 172 -22.33 0.70 44.37
C ARG A 172 -21.03 0.53 45.18
N GLU A 173 -20.34 1.63 45.46
CA GLU A 173 -19.15 1.66 46.30
C GLU A 173 -19.54 1.44 47.74
N GLN A 174 -18.86 0.53 48.43
CA GLN A 174 -19.09 0.26 49.85
C GLN A 174 -18.33 1.24 50.74
N ASP A 175 -18.85 1.40 51.97
CA ASP A 175 -18.21 2.12 53.08
C ASP A 175 -17.78 3.57 52.79
N LYS A 176 -18.49 4.26 51.89
CA LYS A 176 -18.16 5.61 51.50
C LYS A 176 -19.39 6.51 51.47
N GLU A 177 -19.36 7.57 52.28
CA GLU A 177 -20.37 8.62 52.23
C GLU A 177 -20.23 9.38 50.90
N ASN A 178 -21.20 9.39 50.06
CA ASN A 178 -21.16 9.86 48.66
C ASN A 178 -20.28 9.00 47.70
N GLY A 179 -20.24 7.68 47.93
CA GLY A 179 -19.60 6.73 47.01
C GLY A 179 -20.25 6.68 45.63
N ILE A 180 -19.58 6.03 44.70
CA ILE A 180 -20.10 5.83 43.34
C ILE A 180 -21.35 4.93 43.39
N GLU A 181 -22.42 5.39 42.77
CA GLU A 181 -23.63 4.60 42.47
C GLU A 181 -23.91 4.71 40.98
N LEU A 182 -23.91 3.57 40.27
CA LEU A 182 -24.17 3.49 38.85
C LEU A 182 -25.23 2.47 38.58
N SER A 183 -26.28 2.88 37.88
CA SER A 183 -27.22 1.96 37.29
C SER A 183 -26.76 1.50 35.93
N GLU A 184 -27.10 0.28 35.56
CA GLU A 184 -26.82 -0.32 34.27
C GLU A 184 -25.30 -0.39 33.92
N ALA A 185 -24.43 -0.57 34.94
CA ALA A 185 -23.01 -0.82 34.70
C ALA A 185 -22.82 -2.16 33.98
N LEU A 186 -21.98 -2.16 32.94
CA LEU A 186 -21.67 -3.36 32.16
C LEU A 186 -20.39 -4.02 32.70
N VAL A 187 -20.50 -5.29 33.05
CA VAL A 187 -19.37 -6.13 33.49
C VAL A 187 -19.32 -7.37 32.63
N MET A 188 -18.17 -7.66 32.05
CA MET A 188 -17.88 -8.93 31.38
C MET A 188 -16.79 -9.66 32.19
N PRO A 189 -17.14 -10.62 33.07
CA PRO A 189 -16.18 -11.27 33.96
C PRO A 189 -15.01 -11.95 33.22
N THR A 190 -15.22 -12.36 31.98
CA THR A 190 -14.18 -12.94 31.10
C THR A 190 -12.97 -12.00 30.92
N TYR A 191 -13.16 -10.67 30.97
CA TYR A 191 -12.07 -9.69 30.85
C TYR A 191 -11.39 -9.36 32.18
N ILE A 192 -11.92 -9.84 33.29
CA ILE A 192 -11.28 -9.71 34.60
C ILE A 192 -9.99 -10.52 34.62
N LYS A 193 -8.86 -9.85 34.93
CA LYS A 193 -7.52 -10.45 34.92
C LYS A 193 -7.14 -11.11 36.22
N ASP A 194 -7.73 -10.68 37.34
CA ASP A 194 -7.53 -11.27 38.65
C ASP A 194 -8.47 -12.47 38.82
N GLU A 195 -7.90 -13.66 38.92
CA GLU A 195 -8.66 -14.92 39.01
C GLU A 195 -9.56 -15.01 40.24
N ASP A 196 -9.15 -14.42 41.37
CA ASP A 196 -9.97 -14.42 42.59
C ASP A 196 -11.18 -13.51 42.42
N GLN A 197 -11.03 -12.37 41.77
CA GLN A 197 -12.17 -11.48 41.46
C GLN A 197 -13.09 -12.09 40.40
N LYS A 198 -12.52 -12.77 39.40
CA LYS A 198 -13.30 -13.44 38.35
C LYS A 198 -14.18 -14.56 38.93
N LYS A 199 -13.64 -15.40 39.82
CA LYS A 199 -14.37 -16.50 40.46
C LYS A 199 -15.62 -16.04 41.23
N LEU A 200 -15.65 -14.81 41.71
CA LEU A 200 -16.80 -14.29 42.44
C LEU A 200 -18.09 -14.26 41.58
N PHE A 201 -17.94 -14.25 40.25
CA PHE A 201 -19.05 -14.26 39.32
C PHE A 201 -19.51 -15.67 38.89
N GLU A 202 -18.70 -16.72 39.18
CA GLU A 202 -19.02 -18.10 38.84
C GLU A 202 -20.30 -18.57 39.52
N GLY A 203 -21.21 -19.13 38.76
CA GLY A 203 -22.50 -19.65 39.26
C GLY A 203 -23.53 -18.59 39.67
N SER A 204 -23.24 -17.31 39.42
CA SER A 204 -24.20 -16.24 39.74
C SER A 204 -25.42 -16.28 38.82
N LYS A 205 -26.53 -15.72 39.31
CA LYS A 205 -27.82 -15.69 38.64
C LYS A 205 -28.38 -14.27 38.59
N LEU A 206 -29.40 -14.11 37.78
CA LEU A 206 -30.17 -12.88 37.72
C LEU A 206 -30.68 -12.49 39.13
N GLY A 207 -30.43 -11.26 39.55
CA GLY A 207 -30.79 -10.71 40.85
C GLY A 207 -29.74 -10.88 41.95
N ASP A 208 -28.71 -11.68 41.75
CA ASP A 208 -27.62 -11.86 42.73
C ASP A 208 -26.82 -10.58 42.94
N ILE A 209 -26.32 -10.44 44.20
CA ILE A 209 -25.44 -9.32 44.57
C ILE A 209 -24.07 -9.88 44.81
N ILE A 210 -23.09 -9.42 44.03
CA ILE A 210 -21.69 -9.82 44.10
C ILE A 210 -20.89 -8.65 44.69
N THR A 211 -20.04 -8.94 45.67
CA THR A 211 -19.07 -7.96 46.19
C THR A 211 -17.73 -8.25 45.55
N PHE A 212 -17.18 -7.30 44.81
CA PHE A 212 -15.87 -7.43 44.16
C PHE A 212 -15.11 -6.12 44.22
N ASN A 213 -13.81 -6.17 43.97
CA ASN A 213 -12.95 -5.00 43.92
C ASN A 213 -12.59 -4.65 42.47
N PRO A 214 -13.21 -3.59 41.88
CA PRO A 214 -12.94 -3.21 40.47
C PRO A 214 -11.45 -2.87 40.26
N ARG A 215 -10.75 -2.27 41.22
CA ARG A 215 -9.34 -1.91 41.07
C ARG A 215 -8.44 -3.16 40.96
N LYS A 216 -8.79 -4.25 41.63
CA LYS A 216 -8.08 -5.56 41.52
C LYS A 216 -8.50 -6.26 40.22
N ALA A 217 -9.78 -6.21 39.88
CA ALA A 217 -10.35 -6.88 38.72
C ALA A 217 -9.78 -6.35 37.38
N TYR A 218 -9.60 -5.04 37.26
CA TYR A 218 -9.17 -4.38 36.04
C TYR A 218 -7.77 -3.77 36.21
N GLN A 219 -6.80 -4.24 35.43
CA GLN A 219 -5.44 -3.72 35.44
C GLN A 219 -5.30 -2.40 34.67
N SER A 220 -6.17 -2.17 33.67
CA SER A 220 -6.17 -0.98 32.84
C SER A 220 -6.95 0.17 33.50
N ASP A 221 -6.27 1.29 33.74
CA ASP A 221 -6.92 2.51 34.25
C ASP A 221 -8.01 3.05 33.28
N ALA A 222 -7.87 2.78 31.98
CA ALA A 222 -8.87 3.16 31.01
C ALA A 222 -10.17 2.34 31.14
N GLU A 223 -10.04 1.03 31.31
CA GLU A 223 -11.19 0.12 31.52
C GLU A 223 -11.88 0.42 32.83
N LEU A 224 -11.10 0.61 33.90
CA LEU A 224 -11.62 0.93 35.22
C LEU A 224 -12.34 2.30 35.24
N ALA A 225 -11.76 3.34 34.63
CA ALA A 225 -12.38 4.64 34.50
C ALA A 225 -13.70 4.58 33.71
N SER A 226 -13.73 3.77 32.67
CA SER A 226 -14.94 3.53 31.86
C SER A 226 -16.03 2.80 32.65
N LEU A 227 -15.67 1.78 33.44
CA LEU A 227 -16.60 1.05 34.29
C LEU A 227 -17.20 1.95 35.36
N LEU A 228 -16.35 2.70 36.09
CA LEU A 228 -16.74 3.58 37.19
C LEU A 228 -17.32 4.92 36.74
N LYS A 229 -17.22 5.25 35.45
CA LYS A 229 -17.63 6.55 34.84
C LYS A 229 -16.99 7.74 35.54
N VAL A 230 -15.69 7.64 35.87
CA VAL A 230 -14.88 8.71 36.48
C VAL A 230 -13.65 9.01 35.63
N ASP A 231 -13.03 10.17 35.87
CA ASP A 231 -11.77 10.50 35.23
C ASP A 231 -10.62 9.62 35.79
N LYS A 232 -9.62 9.33 34.97
CA LYS A 232 -8.44 8.53 35.38
C LYS A 232 -7.72 9.10 36.59
N ALA A 233 -7.73 10.43 36.77
CA ALA A 233 -7.12 11.10 37.90
C ALA A 233 -7.81 10.78 39.24
N ASP A 234 -9.11 10.45 39.20
CA ASP A 234 -9.94 10.21 40.38
C ASP A 234 -9.95 8.73 40.81
N LEU A 235 -9.40 7.81 40.00
CA LEU A 235 -9.37 6.39 40.27
C LEU A 235 -8.70 6.04 41.64
N GLY A 236 -7.73 6.85 42.07
CA GLY A 236 -7.07 6.70 43.34
C GLY A 236 -8.00 6.87 44.54
N PHE A 237 -9.15 7.52 44.38
CA PHE A 237 -10.14 7.69 45.44
C PHE A 237 -11.13 6.52 45.53
N HIS A 238 -11.16 5.63 44.53
CA HIS A 238 -12.13 4.54 44.40
C HIS A 238 -11.45 3.16 44.34
N THR A 239 -10.75 2.82 45.43
CA THR A 239 -9.96 1.57 45.54
C THR A 239 -10.63 0.50 46.40
N GLY A 240 -11.81 0.82 46.95
CA GLY A 240 -12.58 -0.08 47.83
C GLY A 240 -13.35 -1.17 47.08
N ASP A 241 -14.11 -1.93 47.84
CA ASP A 241 -14.99 -2.95 47.32
C ASP A 241 -16.33 -2.33 46.87
N PHE A 242 -16.93 -2.92 45.88
CA PHE A 242 -18.22 -2.52 45.32
C PHE A 242 -19.20 -3.69 45.38
N THR A 243 -20.48 -3.41 45.64
CA THR A 243 -21.53 -4.35 45.42
C THR A 243 -22.04 -4.18 43.97
N TYR A 244 -22.26 -5.27 43.29
CA TYR A 244 -22.82 -5.33 41.97
C TYR A 244 -24.05 -6.23 41.93
N GLN A 245 -25.21 -5.63 41.76
CA GLN A 245 -26.49 -6.36 41.64
C GLN A 245 -26.81 -6.63 40.19
N ILE A 246 -26.82 -7.88 39.79
CA ILE A 246 -27.09 -8.30 38.41
C ILE A 246 -28.56 -8.06 38.08
N THR A 247 -28.83 -7.16 37.12
CA THR A 247 -30.18 -6.84 36.66
C THR A 247 -30.52 -7.46 35.31
N GLU A 248 -29.51 -7.82 34.52
CA GLU A 248 -29.66 -8.51 33.24
C GLU A 248 -28.40 -9.33 32.93
N ILE A 249 -28.58 -10.52 32.41
CA ILE A 249 -27.54 -11.37 31.85
C ILE A 249 -27.82 -11.51 30.35
N SER A 250 -26.86 -11.14 29.53
CA SER A 250 -26.96 -11.23 28.07
C SER A 250 -25.92 -12.20 27.54
N ARG A 251 -26.39 -13.32 27.02
CA ARG A 251 -25.55 -14.36 26.40
C ARG A 251 -25.49 -14.18 24.91
N PHE A 252 -24.27 -14.06 24.37
CA PHE A 252 -24.09 -14.06 22.93
C PHE A 252 -24.32 -15.47 22.38
N THR A 253 -25.27 -15.61 21.47
CA THR A 253 -25.56 -16.86 20.78
C THR A 253 -25.23 -16.67 19.29
N PRO A 254 -24.28 -17.43 18.73
CA PRO A 254 -24.06 -17.45 17.28
C PRO A 254 -25.35 -17.81 16.55
N ALA A 255 -25.53 -17.26 15.34
CA ALA A 255 -26.68 -17.62 14.51
C ALA A 255 -26.65 -19.12 14.18
N GLU A 256 -27.82 -19.71 14.10
CA GLU A 256 -27.95 -21.09 13.61
C GLU A 256 -27.61 -21.17 12.12
N VAL A 257 -27.03 -22.31 11.70
CA VAL A 257 -26.73 -22.58 10.28
C VAL A 257 -28.04 -22.98 9.58
N ASN A 258 -28.81 -21.99 9.20
CA ASN A 258 -30.14 -22.15 8.61
C ASN A 258 -30.37 -21.11 7.50
N GLN A 259 -31.57 -21.08 6.91
CA GLN A 259 -31.91 -20.16 5.81
C GLN A 259 -31.69 -18.70 6.16
N GLU A 260 -31.91 -18.28 7.41
CA GLU A 260 -31.71 -16.89 7.83
C GLU A 260 -30.24 -16.48 7.73
N LEU A 261 -29.33 -17.34 8.17
CA LEU A 261 -27.88 -17.11 8.00
C LEU A 261 -27.48 -17.10 6.52
N PHE A 262 -28.03 -18.02 5.70
CA PHE A 262 -27.73 -18.07 4.27
C PHE A 262 -28.16 -16.78 3.58
N ASP A 263 -29.34 -16.26 3.91
CA ASP A 263 -29.89 -15.03 3.37
C ASP A 263 -29.08 -13.78 3.82
N GLN A 264 -28.57 -13.80 5.05
CA GLN A 264 -27.71 -12.73 5.55
C GLN A 264 -26.36 -12.69 4.83
N VAL A 265 -25.79 -13.85 4.53
CA VAL A 265 -24.45 -13.95 3.90
C VAL A 265 -24.52 -13.72 2.39
N TYR A 266 -25.46 -14.35 1.69
CA TYR A 266 -25.51 -14.36 0.23
C TYR A 266 -26.67 -13.59 -0.39
N GLY A 267 -27.59 -13.11 0.45
CA GLY A 267 -28.81 -12.48 -0.02
C GLY A 267 -29.99 -13.47 -0.07
N LYS A 268 -31.21 -12.90 -0.03
CA LYS A 268 -32.45 -13.66 0.10
C LYS A 268 -32.62 -14.70 -1.01
N ASP A 269 -32.90 -15.94 -0.61
CA ASP A 269 -33.16 -17.10 -1.47
C ASP A 269 -32.00 -17.45 -2.46
N ALA A 270 -30.80 -16.87 -2.25
CA ALA A 270 -29.63 -17.13 -3.10
C ALA A 270 -29.01 -18.53 -2.87
N VAL A 271 -29.22 -19.09 -1.69
CA VAL A 271 -28.79 -20.43 -1.25
C VAL A 271 -29.98 -21.13 -0.60
N LYS A 272 -30.22 -22.40 -0.93
CA LYS A 272 -31.43 -23.10 -0.56
C LYS A 272 -31.28 -24.09 0.58
N ASP A 273 -30.08 -24.59 0.79
CA ASP A 273 -29.80 -25.58 1.82
C ASP A 273 -28.35 -25.49 2.32
N GLU A 274 -28.05 -26.20 3.40
CA GLU A 274 -26.72 -26.20 4.01
C GLU A 274 -25.64 -26.73 3.08
N LYS A 275 -25.99 -27.68 2.21
CA LYS A 275 -25.02 -28.25 1.26
C LYS A 275 -24.58 -27.19 0.24
N GLU A 276 -25.54 -26.48 -0.35
CA GLU A 276 -25.24 -25.39 -1.30
C GLU A 276 -24.50 -24.25 -0.60
N PHE A 277 -24.83 -23.97 0.68
CA PHE A 277 -24.13 -22.98 1.49
C PHE A 277 -22.64 -23.35 1.67
N ARG A 278 -22.36 -24.61 2.06
CA ARG A 278 -21.00 -25.11 2.22
C ARG A 278 -20.22 -25.09 0.90
N GLU A 279 -20.85 -25.47 -0.20
CA GLU A 279 -20.24 -25.44 -1.54
C GLU A 279 -19.83 -24.01 -1.93
N ARG A 280 -20.71 -23.01 -1.72
CA ARG A 280 -20.38 -21.61 -1.97
C ARG A 280 -19.27 -21.09 -1.07
N VAL A 281 -19.32 -21.40 0.21
CA VAL A 281 -18.23 -21.05 1.15
C VAL A 281 -16.91 -21.65 0.69
N ALA A 282 -16.92 -22.91 0.25
CA ALA A 282 -15.72 -23.57 -0.28
C ALA A 282 -15.19 -22.90 -1.55
N GLU A 283 -16.07 -22.49 -2.46
CA GLU A 283 -15.69 -21.76 -3.68
C GLU A 283 -15.06 -20.38 -3.36
N GLU A 284 -15.63 -19.66 -2.40
CA GLU A 284 -15.07 -18.37 -1.96
C GLU A 284 -13.69 -18.53 -1.32
N ILE A 285 -13.54 -19.51 -0.41
CA ILE A 285 -12.24 -19.81 0.19
C ILE A 285 -11.24 -20.18 -0.92
N LYS A 286 -11.64 -21.02 -1.85
CA LYS A 286 -10.78 -21.44 -2.97
C LYS A 286 -10.35 -20.25 -3.82
N ALA A 287 -11.27 -19.35 -4.16
CA ALA A 287 -10.96 -18.16 -4.95
C ALA A 287 -9.99 -17.22 -4.21
N GLN A 288 -10.19 -17.03 -2.90
CA GLN A 288 -9.29 -16.23 -2.07
C GLN A 288 -7.91 -16.87 -1.94
N LEU A 289 -7.85 -18.18 -1.72
CA LEU A 289 -6.60 -18.92 -1.59
C LEU A 289 -5.84 -19.01 -2.92
N GLN A 290 -6.56 -18.99 -4.05
CA GLN A 290 -5.92 -18.94 -5.37
C GLN A 290 -5.14 -17.63 -5.56
N GLN A 291 -5.65 -16.51 -5.09
CA GLN A 291 -4.90 -15.24 -5.11
C GLN A 291 -3.59 -15.35 -4.31
N ASN A 292 -3.61 -16.02 -3.17
CA ASN A 292 -2.40 -16.28 -2.40
C ASN A 292 -1.41 -17.17 -3.17
N SER A 293 -1.92 -18.24 -3.82
CA SER A 293 -1.11 -19.12 -4.67
C SER A 293 -0.48 -18.37 -5.83
N ASP A 294 -1.22 -17.48 -6.47
CA ASP A 294 -0.76 -16.62 -7.56
C ASP A 294 0.30 -15.63 -7.10
N TRP A 295 0.12 -15.06 -5.91
CA TRP A 295 1.12 -14.18 -5.31
C TRP A 295 2.42 -14.94 -4.98
N LYS A 296 2.32 -16.13 -4.39
CA LYS A 296 3.51 -16.98 -4.13
C LYS A 296 4.22 -17.35 -5.43
N PHE A 297 3.47 -17.73 -6.46
CA PHE A 297 4.04 -18.02 -7.77
C PHE A 297 4.82 -16.82 -8.34
N LEU A 298 4.29 -15.60 -8.21
CA LEU A 298 4.99 -14.39 -8.64
C LEU A 298 6.32 -14.18 -7.88
N GLN A 299 6.33 -14.44 -6.57
CA GLN A 299 7.55 -14.37 -5.76
C GLN A 299 8.58 -15.43 -6.20
N ASP A 300 8.14 -16.67 -6.44
CA ASP A 300 9.01 -17.75 -6.89
C ASP A 300 9.51 -17.52 -8.33
N LEU A 301 8.68 -16.95 -9.19
CA LEU A 301 9.04 -16.50 -10.54
C LEU A 301 10.12 -15.43 -10.46
N ARG A 302 9.95 -14.43 -9.59
CA ARG A 302 10.93 -13.38 -9.34
C ARG A 302 12.27 -13.97 -8.91
N ALA A 303 12.28 -14.79 -7.87
CA ALA A 303 13.49 -15.42 -7.36
C ALA A 303 14.20 -16.27 -8.43
N HIS A 304 13.42 -17.02 -9.24
CA HIS A 304 13.95 -17.80 -10.35
C HIS A 304 14.60 -16.91 -11.42
N CYS A 305 13.95 -15.81 -11.79
CA CYS A 305 14.45 -14.86 -12.78
C CYS A 305 15.69 -14.13 -12.30
N GLU A 306 15.71 -13.66 -11.04
CA GLU A 306 16.88 -13.00 -10.43
C GLU A 306 18.08 -13.95 -10.40
N LYS A 307 17.86 -15.21 -10.03
CA LYS A 307 18.92 -16.25 -10.09
C LYS A 307 19.41 -16.47 -11.51
N LYS A 308 18.52 -16.48 -12.50
CA LYS A 308 18.86 -16.69 -13.92
C LYS A 308 19.58 -15.47 -14.53
N ALA A 309 19.24 -14.26 -14.11
CA ALA A 309 19.93 -13.02 -14.48
C ALA A 309 21.39 -13.03 -14.00
N GLY A 310 21.67 -13.68 -12.87
CA GLY A 310 22.99 -13.74 -12.28
C GLY A 310 23.44 -12.40 -11.69
N LYS A 311 24.77 -12.22 -11.60
CA LYS A 311 25.34 -10.98 -11.05
C LYS A 311 25.34 -9.89 -12.11
N LEU A 312 24.60 -8.83 -11.86
CA LEU A 312 24.55 -7.64 -12.69
C LEU A 312 25.59 -6.61 -12.19
N THR A 313 26.11 -5.81 -13.12
CA THR A 313 26.97 -4.67 -12.79
C THR A 313 26.11 -3.42 -12.80
N TRP A 314 26.18 -2.65 -11.73
CA TRP A 314 25.38 -1.44 -11.56
C TRP A 314 26.26 -0.20 -11.50
N PRO A 315 25.80 0.98 -11.90
CA PRO A 315 26.48 2.25 -11.67
C PRO A 315 26.26 2.71 -10.21
N ASP A 316 26.82 1.94 -9.25
CA ASP A 316 26.48 2.04 -7.83
C ASP A 316 26.64 3.46 -7.28
N GLU A 317 27.76 4.12 -7.56
CA GLU A 317 28.03 5.47 -7.06
C GLU A 317 27.03 6.49 -7.63
N LEU A 318 26.70 6.37 -8.91
CA LEU A 318 25.74 7.28 -9.55
C LEU A 318 24.31 7.03 -9.05
N LEU A 319 23.92 5.77 -8.88
CA LEU A 319 22.61 5.43 -8.30
C LEU A 319 22.49 5.92 -6.86
N LYS A 320 23.53 5.83 -6.05
CA LYS A 320 23.54 6.40 -4.69
C LYS A 320 23.40 7.92 -4.70
N ARG A 321 24.06 8.61 -5.64
CA ARG A 321 23.90 10.07 -5.83
C ARG A 321 22.47 10.44 -6.20
N ILE A 322 21.88 9.73 -7.16
CA ILE A 322 20.46 9.92 -7.57
C ILE A 322 19.53 9.69 -6.37
N MET A 323 19.76 8.60 -5.64
CA MET A 323 18.96 8.26 -4.47
C MET A 323 19.05 9.32 -3.37
N LYS A 324 20.24 9.87 -3.13
CA LYS A 324 20.49 10.96 -2.19
C LYS A 324 19.78 12.24 -2.63
N GLN A 325 19.83 12.58 -3.91
CA GLN A 325 19.17 13.75 -4.46
C GLN A 325 17.63 13.67 -4.32
N ASN A 326 17.06 12.48 -4.54
CA ASN A 326 15.63 12.27 -4.45
C ASN A 326 15.10 12.16 -3.01
N ASN A 327 16.00 12.05 -2.02
CA ASN A 327 15.64 11.88 -0.61
C ASN A 327 16.41 12.85 0.30
N GLN A 328 16.50 14.13 -0.10
CA GLN A 328 17.23 15.18 0.64
C GLN A 328 16.65 15.46 2.04
N ASP A 329 15.38 15.13 2.25
CA ASP A 329 14.66 15.24 3.51
C ASP A 329 14.97 14.10 4.51
N LYS A 330 15.67 13.05 4.07
CA LYS A 330 16.00 11.89 4.89
C LYS A 330 17.45 11.95 5.38
N GLY A 331 17.73 11.31 6.50
CA GLY A 331 19.06 11.32 7.13
C GLY A 331 20.17 10.77 6.23
N ASP A 332 21.42 11.14 6.52
CA ASP A 332 22.59 10.82 5.69
C ASP A 332 22.83 9.31 5.48
N ASP A 333 22.42 8.48 6.43
CA ASP A 333 22.54 7.01 6.40
C ASP A 333 21.37 6.32 5.66
N TYR A 334 20.40 7.08 5.16
CA TYR A 334 19.25 6.53 4.44
C TYR A 334 19.66 5.74 3.20
N VAL A 335 20.58 6.28 2.42
CA VAL A 335 21.05 5.65 1.18
C VAL A 335 21.76 4.33 1.49
N GLU A 336 22.68 4.32 2.44
CA GLU A 336 23.44 3.11 2.81
C GLU A 336 22.52 1.98 3.32
N LYS A 337 21.49 2.33 4.09
CA LYS A 337 20.53 1.34 4.64
C LYS A 337 19.58 0.76 3.59
N ASN A 338 19.24 1.53 2.55
CA ASN A 338 18.18 1.14 1.61
C ASN A 338 18.70 0.79 0.21
N TYR A 339 19.97 1.05 -0.09
CA TYR A 339 20.53 0.89 -1.43
C TYR A 339 20.39 -0.54 -1.97
N GLU A 340 20.80 -1.54 -1.19
CA GLU A 340 20.72 -2.95 -1.62
C GLU A 340 19.28 -3.37 -1.91
N GLY A 341 18.33 -2.95 -1.08
CA GLY A 341 16.90 -3.19 -1.31
C GLY A 341 16.40 -2.52 -2.59
N SER A 342 16.79 -1.26 -2.80
CA SER A 342 16.44 -0.50 -4.01
C SER A 342 16.99 -1.14 -5.29
N VAL A 343 18.22 -1.66 -5.26
CA VAL A 343 18.81 -2.36 -6.40
C VAL A 343 18.10 -3.69 -6.69
N LYS A 344 17.66 -4.42 -5.68
CA LYS A 344 16.84 -5.63 -5.87
C LYS A 344 15.51 -5.32 -6.52
N GLU A 345 14.81 -4.28 -6.04
CA GLU A 345 13.54 -3.87 -6.66
C GLU A 345 13.75 -3.38 -8.10
N LEU A 346 14.81 -2.63 -8.36
CA LEU A 346 15.16 -2.19 -9.70
C LEU A 346 15.50 -3.37 -10.62
N THR A 347 16.24 -4.38 -10.11
CA THR A 347 16.51 -5.62 -10.83
C THR A 347 15.21 -6.31 -11.26
N TRP A 348 14.28 -6.48 -10.33
CA TRP A 348 13.00 -7.08 -10.63
C TRP A 348 12.18 -6.25 -11.63
N HIS A 349 12.19 -4.93 -11.46
CA HIS A 349 11.48 -4.04 -12.39
C HIS A 349 11.97 -4.22 -13.83
N LEU A 350 13.28 -4.21 -14.06
CA LEU A 350 13.88 -4.40 -15.39
C LEU A 350 13.60 -5.81 -15.95
N ILE A 351 13.67 -6.85 -15.12
CA ILE A 351 13.32 -8.22 -15.53
C ILE A 351 11.85 -8.27 -15.95
N LYS A 352 10.96 -7.67 -15.15
CA LYS A 352 9.53 -7.61 -15.42
C LYS A 352 9.24 -6.90 -16.74
N GLU A 353 9.84 -5.75 -16.99
CA GLU A 353 9.73 -5.03 -18.27
C GLU A 353 10.17 -5.91 -19.47
N GLN A 354 11.29 -6.62 -19.31
CA GLN A 354 11.75 -7.54 -20.35
C GLN A 354 10.75 -8.68 -20.60
N LEU A 355 10.20 -9.30 -19.54
CA LEU A 355 9.22 -10.37 -19.66
C LEU A 355 7.92 -9.87 -20.31
N VAL A 356 7.44 -8.69 -19.93
CA VAL A 356 6.28 -8.02 -20.50
C VAL A 356 6.48 -7.78 -22.00
N SER A 357 7.62 -7.21 -22.37
CA SER A 357 7.96 -6.94 -23.79
C SER A 357 8.14 -8.23 -24.59
N ALA A 358 8.86 -9.23 -24.05
CA ALA A 358 9.14 -10.49 -24.75
C ALA A 358 7.88 -11.34 -25.02
N ASN A 359 6.83 -11.14 -24.22
CA ASN A 359 5.57 -11.89 -24.37
C ASN A 359 4.41 -11.01 -24.90
N ASP A 360 4.71 -9.82 -25.44
CA ASP A 360 3.72 -8.87 -26.00
C ASP A 360 2.54 -8.60 -25.03
N ILE A 361 2.83 -8.54 -23.72
CA ILE A 361 1.82 -8.28 -22.69
C ILE A 361 1.39 -6.84 -22.79
N LYS A 362 0.10 -6.64 -23.02
CA LYS A 362 -0.54 -5.31 -23.09
C LYS A 362 -1.64 -5.25 -22.07
N ILE A 363 -1.74 -4.13 -21.41
CA ILE A 363 -2.77 -3.86 -20.41
C ILE A 363 -3.80 -2.91 -21.01
N SER A 364 -5.06 -3.29 -20.90
CA SER A 364 -6.22 -2.47 -21.31
C SER A 364 -6.70 -1.60 -20.14
N ASP A 365 -7.42 -0.52 -20.45
CA ASP A 365 -8.06 0.34 -19.47
C ASP A 365 -9.03 -0.46 -18.56
N ASP A 366 -9.67 -1.51 -19.10
CA ASP A 366 -10.60 -2.33 -18.32
C ASP A 366 -9.87 -3.22 -17.31
N GLU A 367 -8.67 -3.71 -17.61
CA GLU A 367 -7.83 -4.44 -16.66
C GLU A 367 -7.33 -3.52 -15.53
N VAL A 368 -7.00 -2.27 -15.82
CA VAL A 368 -6.65 -1.26 -14.80
C VAL A 368 -7.85 -0.94 -13.90
N LYS A 369 -9.05 -0.79 -14.49
CA LYS A 369 -10.29 -0.61 -13.71
C LYS A 369 -10.60 -1.82 -12.83
N ALA A 370 -10.39 -3.04 -13.34
CA ALA A 370 -10.57 -4.26 -12.56
C ALA A 370 -9.61 -4.31 -11.36
N ALA A 371 -8.33 -3.96 -11.55
CA ALA A 371 -7.36 -3.86 -10.46
C ALA A 371 -7.74 -2.81 -9.41
N ALA A 372 -8.25 -1.65 -9.82
CA ALA A 372 -8.76 -0.62 -8.92
C ALA A 372 -10.00 -1.10 -8.15
N ARG A 373 -10.90 -1.82 -8.81
CA ARG A 373 -12.10 -2.40 -8.19
C ARG A 373 -11.77 -3.45 -7.14
N GLU A 374 -10.79 -4.33 -7.40
CA GLU A 374 -10.31 -5.29 -6.41
C GLU A 374 -9.65 -4.61 -5.21
N ALA A 375 -8.89 -3.53 -5.43
CA ALA A 375 -8.35 -2.72 -4.34
C ALA A 375 -9.47 -2.05 -3.51
N ALA A 376 -10.52 -1.55 -4.16
CA ALA A 376 -11.71 -1.00 -3.49
C ALA A 376 -12.38 -2.07 -2.62
N ARG A 377 -12.61 -3.28 -3.18
CA ARG A 377 -13.20 -4.41 -2.45
C ARG A 377 -12.39 -4.78 -1.21
N ALA A 378 -11.07 -4.89 -1.35
CA ALA A 378 -10.17 -5.18 -0.24
C ALA A 378 -10.24 -4.09 0.85
N GLN A 379 -10.33 -2.82 0.46
CA GLN A 379 -10.44 -1.72 1.42
C GLN A 379 -11.78 -1.76 2.18
N PHE A 380 -12.90 -1.99 1.50
CA PHE A 380 -14.19 -2.15 2.17
C PHE A 380 -14.20 -3.36 3.11
N ALA A 381 -13.58 -4.48 2.71
CA ALA A 381 -13.46 -5.67 3.55
C ALA A 381 -12.70 -5.41 4.85
N GLN A 382 -11.66 -4.54 4.85
CA GLN A 382 -10.96 -4.12 6.07
C GLN A 382 -11.86 -3.39 7.07
N TYR A 383 -12.90 -2.70 6.58
CA TYR A 383 -13.91 -2.06 7.42
C TYR A 383 -15.09 -2.98 7.76
N GLY A 384 -14.97 -4.29 7.48
CA GLY A 384 -16.00 -5.28 7.76
C GLY A 384 -17.15 -5.32 6.75
N MET A 385 -17.07 -4.55 5.66
CA MET A 385 -18.06 -4.50 4.58
C MET A 385 -17.69 -5.48 3.47
N SER A 386 -18.12 -6.74 3.61
CA SER A 386 -17.79 -7.80 2.63
C SER A 386 -18.75 -7.82 1.43
N ASN A 387 -20.00 -7.34 1.60
CA ASN A 387 -21.03 -7.36 0.56
C ASN A 387 -21.38 -5.94 0.10
N VAL A 388 -20.41 -5.28 -0.54
CA VAL A 388 -20.64 -3.97 -1.15
C VAL A 388 -21.20 -4.17 -2.55
N PRO A 389 -22.34 -3.56 -2.91
CA PRO A 389 -22.90 -3.64 -4.26
C PRO A 389 -21.89 -3.17 -5.32
N ASP A 390 -21.89 -3.83 -6.46
CA ASP A 390 -20.93 -3.60 -7.55
C ASP A 390 -20.89 -2.14 -8.02
N GLU A 391 -22.04 -1.46 -8.06
CA GLU A 391 -22.12 -0.04 -8.42
C GLU A 391 -21.30 0.87 -7.49
N TYR A 392 -21.30 0.58 -6.17
CA TYR A 392 -20.50 1.36 -5.21
C TYR A 392 -19.01 1.07 -5.36
N LEU A 393 -18.64 -0.21 -5.62
CA LEU A 393 -17.26 -0.58 -5.91
C LEU A 393 -16.75 0.11 -7.18
N ASP A 394 -17.55 0.14 -8.23
CA ASP A 394 -17.18 0.77 -9.51
C ASP A 394 -17.02 2.29 -9.37
N ASN A 395 -17.94 2.95 -8.66
CA ASN A 395 -17.84 4.39 -8.40
C ASN A 395 -16.60 4.72 -7.56
N TYR A 396 -16.33 3.95 -6.50
CA TYR A 396 -15.16 4.15 -5.66
C TYR A 396 -13.85 3.88 -6.40
N ALA A 397 -13.80 2.83 -7.21
CA ALA A 397 -12.65 2.53 -8.08
C ALA A 397 -12.38 3.66 -9.08
N GLN A 398 -13.43 4.24 -9.69
CA GLN A 398 -13.31 5.40 -10.56
C GLN A 398 -12.74 6.62 -9.82
N ASP A 399 -13.16 6.86 -8.57
CA ASP A 399 -12.63 7.95 -7.77
C ASP A 399 -11.15 7.74 -7.39
N MET A 400 -10.76 6.49 -7.14
CA MET A 400 -9.34 6.14 -6.93
C MET A 400 -8.50 6.41 -8.18
N LEU A 401 -9.03 6.13 -9.37
CA LEU A 401 -8.35 6.34 -10.66
C LEU A 401 -8.25 7.82 -11.08
N LYS A 402 -9.06 8.73 -10.52
CA LYS A 402 -8.92 10.17 -10.75
C LYS A 402 -7.65 10.77 -10.17
N LYS A 403 -7.04 10.11 -9.20
CA LYS A 403 -5.79 10.52 -8.58
C LYS A 403 -4.62 9.95 -9.36
N GLU A 404 -3.91 10.79 -10.11
CA GLU A 404 -2.79 10.37 -10.96
C GLU A 404 -1.74 9.55 -10.20
N GLU A 405 -1.48 9.90 -8.92
CA GLU A 405 -0.57 9.18 -8.03
C GLU A 405 -0.93 7.70 -7.81
N ASN A 406 -2.21 7.34 -7.91
CA ASN A 406 -2.68 5.97 -7.71
C ASN A 406 -2.70 5.15 -9.01
N VAL A 407 -2.81 5.80 -10.16
CA VAL A 407 -3.00 5.12 -11.46
C VAL A 407 -1.86 4.16 -11.74
N GLN A 408 -0.60 4.61 -11.51
CA GLN A 408 0.56 3.76 -11.75
C GLN A 408 0.52 2.48 -10.92
N GLY A 409 0.10 2.56 -9.65
CA GLY A 409 -0.03 1.39 -8.78
C GLY A 409 -1.08 0.39 -9.27
N PHE A 410 -2.16 0.84 -9.91
CA PHE A 410 -3.16 -0.05 -10.51
C PHE A 410 -2.67 -0.66 -11.83
N VAL A 411 -1.94 0.11 -12.63
CA VAL A 411 -1.27 -0.40 -13.84
C VAL A 411 -0.29 -1.50 -13.45
N ASP A 412 0.55 -1.28 -12.44
CA ASP A 412 1.52 -2.27 -11.98
C ASP A 412 0.84 -3.56 -11.48
N ARG A 413 -0.28 -3.44 -10.77
CA ARG A 413 -1.09 -4.61 -10.34
C ARG A 413 -1.70 -5.36 -11.53
N ALA A 414 -2.22 -4.63 -12.52
CA ALA A 414 -2.76 -5.24 -13.73
C ALA A 414 -1.65 -5.97 -14.52
N ILE A 415 -0.45 -5.38 -14.59
CA ILE A 415 0.73 -6.02 -15.19
C ILE A 415 1.08 -7.30 -14.44
N ASP A 416 1.15 -7.28 -13.11
CA ASP A 416 1.49 -8.44 -12.29
C ASP A 416 0.49 -9.57 -12.48
N GLN A 417 -0.83 -9.28 -12.48
CA GLN A 417 -1.87 -10.27 -12.75
C GLN A 417 -1.73 -10.89 -14.14
N LYS A 418 -1.53 -10.05 -15.16
CA LYS A 418 -1.35 -10.52 -16.53
C LYS A 418 -0.07 -11.32 -16.72
N LEU A 419 1.00 -10.88 -16.07
CA LEU A 419 2.27 -11.61 -16.07
C LEU A 419 2.12 -13.00 -15.46
N ILE A 420 1.41 -13.13 -14.35
CA ILE A 420 1.11 -14.43 -13.73
C ILE A 420 0.38 -15.34 -14.71
N GLU A 421 -0.70 -14.86 -15.34
CA GLU A 421 -1.48 -15.63 -16.31
C GLU A 421 -0.63 -16.13 -17.47
N VAL A 422 0.17 -15.25 -18.07
CA VAL A 422 1.02 -15.57 -19.21
C VAL A 422 2.14 -16.52 -18.79
N MET A 423 2.81 -16.24 -17.68
CA MET A 423 3.96 -17.06 -17.23
C MET A 423 3.56 -18.46 -16.81
N LYS A 424 2.37 -18.68 -16.26
CA LYS A 424 1.84 -20.02 -15.99
C LYS A 424 1.78 -20.91 -17.24
N ASN A 425 1.63 -20.31 -18.42
CA ASN A 425 1.60 -21.03 -19.69
C ASN A 425 2.99 -21.13 -20.36
N VAL A 426 3.94 -20.27 -19.99
CA VAL A 426 5.30 -20.24 -20.56
C VAL A 426 6.22 -21.21 -19.82
N VAL A 427 6.14 -21.26 -18.49
CA VAL A 427 6.99 -22.11 -17.66
C VAL A 427 6.35 -23.47 -17.39
N LYS A 428 7.13 -24.42 -16.90
CA LYS A 428 6.61 -25.69 -16.41
C LYS A 428 6.21 -25.55 -14.95
N LEU A 429 4.90 -25.59 -14.67
CA LEU A 429 4.42 -25.60 -13.30
C LEU A 429 4.71 -26.95 -12.63
N ASN A 430 5.27 -26.91 -11.43
CA ASN A 430 5.36 -28.04 -10.52
C ASN A 430 4.25 -27.88 -9.48
N GLU A 431 3.04 -28.34 -9.85
CA GLU A 431 1.86 -28.20 -9.01
C GLU A 431 1.97 -29.09 -7.77
N LYS A 432 1.73 -28.51 -6.60
CA LYS A 432 1.70 -29.18 -5.31
C LYS A 432 0.50 -28.72 -4.52
N THR A 433 -0.32 -29.65 -4.06
CA THR A 433 -1.38 -29.36 -3.11
C THR A 433 -0.84 -29.46 -1.70
N VAL A 434 -0.99 -28.41 -0.92
CA VAL A 434 -0.46 -28.27 0.44
C VAL A 434 -1.56 -27.80 1.39
N SER A 435 -1.40 -28.06 2.68
CA SER A 435 -2.25 -27.48 3.70
C SER A 435 -1.99 -25.97 3.86
N LEU A 436 -2.92 -25.24 4.47
CA LEU A 436 -2.75 -23.81 4.75
C LEU A 436 -1.52 -23.53 5.63
N ASP A 437 -1.23 -24.41 6.60
CA ASP A 437 -0.07 -24.28 7.48
C ASP A 437 1.26 -24.47 6.73
N GLU A 438 1.31 -25.42 5.81
CA GLU A 438 2.48 -25.65 4.94
C GLU A 438 2.67 -24.48 3.97
N PHE A 439 1.58 -23.94 3.43
CA PHE A 439 1.63 -22.77 2.56
C PHE A 439 2.18 -21.55 3.32
N ASN A 440 1.68 -21.29 4.53
CA ASN A 440 2.16 -20.18 5.37
C ASN A 440 3.65 -20.30 5.71
N LYS A 441 4.16 -21.50 5.92
CA LYS A 441 5.60 -21.75 6.10
C LYS A 441 6.38 -21.41 4.84
N ALA A 442 5.90 -21.87 3.67
CA ALA A 442 6.53 -21.56 2.39
C ALA A 442 6.50 -20.07 2.02
N MET A 443 5.55 -19.30 2.56
CA MET A 443 5.50 -17.85 2.40
C MET A 443 6.48 -17.10 3.32
N ALA A 444 6.91 -17.71 4.41
CA ALA A 444 7.86 -17.13 5.37
C ALA A 444 9.34 -17.37 4.98
N GLU A 445 9.60 -18.33 4.08
CA GLU A 445 10.92 -18.62 3.50
C GLU A 445 11.26 -17.69 2.33
#